data_82fb73cfe3487fff6da5b23d7ee16074
#
_entry.id   82fb73cfe3487fff6da5b23d7ee16074
#
_cell.length_a   1.000
_cell.length_b   1.000
_cell.length_c   1.000
_cell.angle_alpha   90.00
_cell.angle_beta   90.00
_cell.angle_gamma   90.00
#
_symmetry.space_group_name_H-M   'P 1'
#
loop_
_entity.id
_entity.type
_entity.pdbx_description
1 polymer ?
#
loop_
_entity_poly.entity_id
_entity_poly.type
_entity_poly.pdbx_seq_one_letter_code
_entity_poly.pdbx_strand_id
1 'polypeptide(L)'
;MTNEELEARRAAIRAEIEKYQGILDQLEVDRNGISDTLNIIKENVEDPIVAPYDLAEGDKWRGLNYNEAETKVSDIGSDLSTYRGDTLSLLGQIDKAISEVQKKIEDLYKELAALG
;
A
#
# COMPACT_ATOMS: atom_id res chain seq x y z
N MET A 1 -28.21 -10.45 -33.17
CA MET A 1 -27.14 -11.29 -32.65
C MET A 1 -27.60 -12.72 -32.58
N THR A 2 -26.85 -13.66 -33.12
CA THR A 2 -27.15 -15.08 -33.04
C THR A 2 -26.88 -15.62 -31.66
N ASN A 3 -27.41 -16.82 -31.34
CA ASN A 3 -27.12 -17.48 -30.08
C ASN A 3 -25.64 -17.76 -29.89
N GLU A 4 -24.92 -18.13 -30.98
CA GLU A 4 -23.50 -18.37 -30.95
C GLU A 4 -22.72 -17.09 -30.64
N GLU A 5 -23.11 -15.98 -31.25
CA GLU A 5 -22.50 -14.66 -30.99
C GLU A 5 -22.75 -14.22 -29.55
N LEU A 6 -23.96 -14.42 -29.02
CA LEU A 6 -24.28 -14.13 -27.61
C LEU A 6 -23.42 -14.92 -26.66
N GLU A 7 -23.29 -16.24 -26.90
CA GLU A 7 -22.47 -17.10 -26.04
C GLU A 7 -20.99 -16.71 -26.10
N ALA A 8 -20.49 -16.38 -27.30
CA ALA A 8 -19.13 -15.90 -27.46
C ALA A 8 -18.89 -14.58 -26.69
N ARG A 9 -19.86 -13.66 -26.75
CA ARG A 9 -19.77 -12.40 -26.03
C ARG A 9 -19.82 -12.61 -24.51
N ARG A 10 -20.71 -13.47 -24.02
CA ARG A 10 -20.78 -13.83 -22.61
C ARG A 10 -19.47 -14.44 -22.12
N ALA A 11 -18.91 -15.37 -22.89
CA ALA A 11 -17.64 -15.99 -22.55
C ALA A 11 -16.51 -14.99 -22.48
N ALA A 12 -16.45 -14.03 -23.42
CA ALA A 12 -15.46 -12.98 -23.43
C ALA A 12 -15.58 -12.07 -22.21
N ILE A 13 -16.79 -11.69 -21.82
CA ILE A 13 -17.03 -10.85 -20.65
C ILE A 13 -16.64 -11.59 -19.37
N ARG A 14 -17.01 -12.87 -19.23
CA ARG A 14 -16.62 -13.68 -18.08
C ARG A 14 -15.10 -13.80 -17.97
N ALA A 15 -14.41 -13.97 -19.08
CA ALA A 15 -12.94 -14.02 -19.08
C ALA A 15 -12.32 -12.71 -18.64
N GLU A 16 -12.89 -11.58 -19.05
CA GLU A 16 -12.45 -10.26 -18.58
C GLU A 16 -12.70 -10.08 -17.09
N ILE A 17 -13.86 -10.49 -16.60
CA ILE A 17 -14.19 -10.44 -15.16
C ILE A 17 -13.16 -11.24 -14.36
N GLU A 18 -12.86 -12.46 -14.79
CA GLU A 18 -11.87 -13.30 -14.12
C GLU A 18 -10.48 -12.65 -14.12
N LYS A 19 -10.08 -12.06 -15.24
CA LYS A 19 -8.82 -11.32 -15.35
C LYS A 19 -8.75 -10.17 -14.35
N TYR A 20 -9.78 -9.33 -14.31
CA TYR A 20 -9.81 -8.18 -13.41
C TYR A 20 -9.93 -8.60 -11.95
N GLN A 21 -10.64 -9.70 -11.68
CA GLN A 21 -10.72 -10.25 -10.31
C GLN A 21 -9.33 -10.69 -9.83
N GLY A 22 -8.53 -11.31 -10.71
CA GLY A 22 -7.15 -11.68 -10.39
C GLY A 22 -6.28 -10.46 -10.10
N ILE A 23 -6.44 -9.39 -10.88
CA ILE A 23 -5.74 -8.13 -10.67
C ILE A 23 -6.15 -7.52 -9.32
N LEU A 24 -7.44 -7.51 -9.02
CA LEU A 24 -7.96 -6.99 -7.76
C LEU A 24 -7.37 -7.75 -6.57
N ASP A 25 -7.39 -9.08 -6.63
CA ASP A 25 -6.85 -9.91 -5.56
C ASP A 25 -5.37 -9.64 -5.32
N GLN A 26 -4.59 -9.47 -6.40
CA GLN A 26 -3.17 -9.15 -6.30
C GLN A 26 -2.93 -7.76 -5.71
N LEU A 27 -3.72 -6.77 -6.12
CA LEU A 27 -3.64 -5.42 -5.57
C LEU A 27 -3.93 -5.42 -4.07
N GLU A 28 -4.92 -6.17 -3.63
CA GLU A 28 -5.27 -6.27 -2.20
C GLU A 28 -4.17 -6.96 -1.39
N VAL A 29 -3.56 -8.02 -1.93
CA VAL A 29 -2.42 -8.69 -1.29
C VAL A 29 -1.23 -7.75 -1.16
N ASP A 30 -0.89 -7.04 -2.24
CA ASP A 30 0.24 -6.10 -2.26
C ASP A 30 0.00 -4.94 -1.30
N ARG A 31 -1.23 -4.40 -1.29
CA ARG A 31 -1.61 -3.33 -0.37
C ARG A 31 -1.42 -3.75 1.09
N ASN A 32 -1.93 -4.90 1.44
CA ASN A 32 -1.85 -5.41 2.82
C ASN A 32 -0.40 -5.68 3.22
N GLY A 33 0.41 -6.25 2.30
CA GLY A 33 1.82 -6.48 2.55
C GLY A 33 2.61 -5.18 2.80
N ILE A 34 2.35 -4.15 2.01
CA ILE A 34 2.98 -2.84 2.17
C ILE A 34 2.56 -2.20 3.49
N SER A 35 1.27 -2.25 3.82
CA SER A 35 0.73 -1.71 5.07
C SER A 35 1.33 -2.41 6.28
N ASP A 36 1.43 -3.73 6.25
CA ASP A 36 2.02 -4.51 7.34
C ASP A 36 3.51 -4.18 7.52
N THR A 37 4.25 -4.07 6.42
CA THR A 37 5.67 -3.71 6.45
C THR A 37 5.86 -2.31 7.03
N LEU A 38 5.02 -1.36 6.65
CA LEU A 38 5.06 -0.01 7.18
C LEU A 38 4.84 0.00 8.71
N ASN A 39 3.87 -0.76 9.19
CA ASN A 39 3.59 -0.88 10.63
C ASN A 39 4.76 -1.53 11.38
N ILE A 40 5.38 -2.55 10.82
CA ILE A 40 6.56 -3.21 11.41
C ILE A 40 7.72 -2.22 11.54
N ILE A 41 7.98 -1.44 10.51
CA ILE A 41 9.04 -0.42 10.53
C ILE A 41 8.72 0.64 11.59
N LYS A 42 7.48 1.11 11.64
CA LYS A 42 7.07 2.09 12.64
C LYS A 42 7.28 1.57 14.05
N GLU A 43 6.79 0.38 14.36
CA GLU A 43 6.83 -0.18 15.72
C GLU A 43 8.22 -0.62 16.15
N ASN A 44 8.99 -1.20 15.24
CA ASN A 44 10.26 -1.84 15.58
C ASN A 44 11.49 -0.97 15.31
N VAL A 45 11.37 0.08 14.50
CA VAL A 45 12.49 0.93 14.13
C VAL A 45 12.20 2.39 14.46
N GLU A 46 11.14 2.98 13.89
CA GLU A 46 10.85 4.41 14.04
C GLU A 46 10.53 4.78 15.49
N ASP A 47 9.57 4.11 16.11
CA ASP A 47 9.16 4.41 17.49
C ASP A 47 10.30 4.18 18.50
N PRO A 48 11.05 3.06 18.44
CA PRO A 48 12.18 2.86 19.34
C PRO A 48 13.31 3.88 19.18
N ILE A 49 13.55 4.39 17.98
CA ILE A 49 14.60 5.37 17.75
C ILE A 49 14.18 6.76 18.24
N VAL A 50 12.94 7.17 17.96
CA VAL A 50 12.50 8.54 18.24
C VAL A 50 12.03 8.72 19.68
N ALA A 51 11.25 7.78 20.22
CA ALA A 51 10.61 7.94 21.51
C ALA A 51 11.50 7.59 22.71
N PRO A 52 12.21 6.44 22.74
CA PRO A 52 12.94 6.02 23.92
C PRO A 52 14.38 6.53 24.01
N TYR A 53 14.94 7.12 22.96
CA TYR A 53 16.30 7.63 23.00
C TYR A 53 16.35 8.98 23.72
N ASP A 54 16.50 8.91 25.03
CA ASP A 54 16.82 10.08 25.82
C ASP A 54 18.33 10.13 26.06
N LEU A 55 19.04 10.74 25.15
CA LEU A 55 20.49 10.89 25.20
C LEU A 55 20.92 11.80 26.33
N ALA A 56 20.01 12.64 26.87
CA ALA A 56 20.31 13.59 27.93
C ALA A 56 20.59 12.89 29.27
N GLU A 57 20.05 11.70 29.50
CA GLU A 57 20.29 10.93 30.72
C GLU A 57 21.63 10.21 30.72
N GLY A 58 22.28 10.09 29.55
CA GLY A 58 23.53 9.39 29.44
C GLY A 58 24.76 10.29 29.63
N ASP A 59 25.42 10.20 30.77
CA ASP A 59 26.66 10.94 31.03
C ASP A 59 27.73 10.66 29.96
N LYS A 60 27.66 9.53 29.32
CA LYS A 60 28.63 9.09 28.31
C LYS A 60 28.52 9.84 26.99
N TRP A 61 27.40 10.57 26.77
CA TRP A 61 27.09 11.21 25.51
C TRP A 61 27.20 12.73 25.56
N ARG A 62 27.94 13.24 26.52
CA ARG A 62 28.12 14.69 26.66
C ARG A 62 29.14 15.24 25.66
N GLY A 63 28.97 16.50 25.30
CA GLY A 63 29.85 17.19 24.38
C GLY A 63 29.56 16.90 22.91
N LEU A 64 30.61 16.85 22.10
CA LEU A 64 30.50 16.67 20.66
C LEU A 64 29.87 15.33 20.26
N ASN A 65 30.19 14.26 21.00
CA ASN A 65 29.64 12.95 20.71
C ASN A 65 28.13 12.90 20.94
N TYR A 66 27.66 13.57 21.98
CA TYR A 66 26.23 13.70 22.25
C TYR A 66 25.54 14.44 21.11
N ASN A 67 26.09 15.59 20.70
CA ASN A 67 25.48 16.38 19.64
C ASN A 67 25.46 15.66 18.30
N GLU A 68 26.51 14.92 17.97
CA GLU A 68 26.53 14.10 16.74
C GLU A 68 25.50 12.99 16.79
N ALA A 69 25.40 12.27 17.92
CA ALA A 69 24.42 11.21 18.08
C ALA A 69 22.99 11.74 17.99
N GLU A 70 22.70 12.86 18.63
CA GLU A 70 21.40 13.51 18.59
C GLU A 70 21.03 13.92 17.17
N THR A 71 21.97 14.50 16.43
CA THR A 71 21.79 14.92 15.04
C THR A 71 21.48 13.69 14.16
N LYS A 72 22.25 12.61 14.31
CA LYS A 72 22.03 11.39 13.55
C LYS A 72 20.66 10.74 13.84
N VAL A 73 20.25 10.71 15.10
CA VAL A 73 18.93 10.19 15.49
C VAL A 73 17.83 11.05 14.87
N SER A 74 17.99 12.37 14.90
CA SER A 74 17.04 13.30 14.27
C SER A 74 16.96 13.10 12.76
N ASP A 75 18.10 12.92 12.08
CA ASP A 75 18.16 12.68 10.64
C ASP A 75 17.48 11.36 10.26
N ILE A 76 17.76 10.30 11.01
CA ILE A 76 17.11 9.00 10.79
C ILE A 76 15.59 9.11 10.98
N GLY A 77 15.15 9.80 12.03
CA GLY A 77 13.73 10.02 12.28
C GLY A 77 13.07 10.79 11.14
N SER A 78 13.75 11.80 10.61
CA SER A 78 13.27 12.60 9.47
C SER A 78 13.17 11.74 8.20
N ASP A 79 14.20 10.94 7.91
CA ASP A 79 14.21 10.04 6.75
C ASP A 79 13.11 8.98 6.84
N LEU A 80 12.90 8.39 8.02
CA LEU A 80 11.82 7.42 8.25
C LEU A 80 10.44 8.06 8.09
N SER A 81 10.28 9.29 8.55
CA SER A 81 9.02 10.04 8.38
C SER A 81 8.73 10.31 6.90
N THR A 82 9.74 10.67 6.12
CA THR A 82 9.62 10.87 4.67
C THR A 82 9.26 9.54 3.98
N TYR A 83 9.93 8.46 4.33
CA TYR A 83 9.64 7.13 3.81
C TYR A 83 8.19 6.73 4.10
N ARG A 84 7.73 6.95 5.31
CA ARG A 84 6.34 6.65 5.71
C ARG A 84 5.36 7.46 4.89
N GLY A 85 5.61 8.77 4.71
CA GLY A 85 4.76 9.64 3.90
C GLY A 85 4.66 9.16 2.46
N ASP A 86 5.78 8.79 1.85
CA ASP A 86 5.82 8.27 0.48
C ASP A 86 5.08 6.94 0.37
N THR A 87 5.24 6.07 1.36
CA THR A 87 4.56 4.78 1.39
C THR A 87 3.05 4.94 1.56
N LEU A 88 2.60 5.87 2.40
CA LEU A 88 1.17 6.17 2.56
C LEU A 88 0.58 6.73 1.26
N SER A 89 1.34 7.55 0.54
CA SER A 89 0.93 8.05 -0.78
C SER A 89 0.78 6.90 -1.79
N LEU A 90 1.72 5.95 -1.79
CA LEU A 90 1.63 4.75 -2.63
C LEU A 90 0.40 3.91 -2.27
N LEU A 91 0.13 3.70 -0.99
CA LEU A 91 -1.08 2.99 -0.54
C LEU A 91 -2.35 3.68 -1.03
N GLY A 92 -2.39 5.01 -1.00
CA GLY A 92 -3.51 5.78 -1.55
C GLY A 92 -3.70 5.54 -3.04
N GLN A 93 -2.62 5.47 -3.80
CA GLN A 93 -2.67 5.17 -5.24
C GLN A 93 -3.15 3.74 -5.51
N ILE A 94 -2.72 2.78 -4.70
CA ILE A 94 -3.18 1.39 -4.79
C ILE A 94 -4.67 1.31 -4.46
N ASP A 95 -5.14 1.99 -3.42
CA ASP A 95 -6.56 2.03 -3.06
C ASP A 95 -7.41 2.60 -4.19
N LYS A 96 -6.91 3.62 -4.87
CA LYS A 96 -7.57 4.19 -6.04
C LYS A 96 -7.65 3.18 -7.18
N ALA A 97 -6.56 2.46 -7.45
CA ALA A 97 -6.53 1.42 -8.46
C ALA A 97 -7.51 0.29 -8.12
N ILE A 98 -7.58 -0.13 -6.86
CA ILE A 98 -8.55 -1.12 -6.39
C ILE A 98 -9.98 -0.67 -6.70
N SER A 99 -10.32 0.59 -6.37
CA SER A 99 -11.65 1.13 -6.65
C SER A 99 -11.96 1.16 -8.14
N GLU A 100 -11.00 1.51 -8.98
CA GLU A 100 -11.17 1.54 -10.43
C GLU A 100 -11.39 0.13 -11.00
N VAL A 101 -10.66 -0.86 -10.51
CA VAL A 101 -10.83 -2.27 -10.94
C VAL A 101 -12.18 -2.81 -10.48
N GLN A 102 -12.58 -2.52 -9.24
CA GLN A 102 -13.90 -2.91 -8.73
C GLN A 102 -15.03 -2.34 -9.59
N LYS A 103 -14.91 -1.08 -9.98
CA LYS A 103 -15.87 -0.45 -10.87
C LYS A 103 -15.92 -1.11 -12.23
N LYS A 104 -14.75 -1.46 -12.78
CA LYS A 104 -14.67 -2.16 -14.06
C LYS A 104 -15.35 -3.52 -14.01
N ILE A 105 -15.15 -4.27 -12.93
CA ILE A 105 -15.82 -5.55 -12.70
C ILE A 105 -17.34 -5.36 -12.62
N GLU A 106 -17.78 -4.37 -11.87
CA GLU A 106 -19.20 -4.05 -11.76
C GLU A 106 -19.82 -3.71 -13.11
N ASP A 107 -19.14 -2.91 -13.92
CA ASP A 107 -19.60 -2.54 -15.26
C ASP A 107 -19.69 -3.76 -16.16
N LEU A 108 -18.74 -4.69 -16.07
CA LEU A 108 -18.74 -5.95 -16.83
C LEU A 108 -19.90 -6.85 -16.43
N TYR A 109 -20.22 -6.94 -15.14
CA TYR A 109 -21.41 -7.68 -14.68
C TYR A 109 -22.70 -7.07 -15.21
N LYS A 110 -22.79 -5.75 -15.24
CA LYS A 110 -23.95 -5.05 -15.82
C LYS A 110 -24.08 -5.34 -17.31
N GLU A 111 -22.96 -5.32 -18.03
CA GLU A 111 -22.94 -5.66 -19.45
C GLU A 111 -23.37 -7.10 -19.69
N LEU A 112 -22.88 -8.04 -18.86
CA LEU A 112 -23.25 -9.44 -18.93
C LEU A 112 -24.76 -9.63 -18.68
N ALA A 113 -25.31 -8.95 -17.66
CA ALA A 113 -26.74 -9.00 -17.35
C ALA A 113 -27.59 -8.44 -18.49
N ALA A 114 -27.10 -7.39 -19.17
CA ALA A 114 -27.79 -6.79 -20.30
C ALA A 114 -27.89 -7.70 -21.52
N LEU A 115 -27.02 -8.69 -21.64
CA LEU A 115 -27.07 -9.65 -22.73
C LEU A 115 -28.15 -10.74 -22.50
N GLY A 116 -28.67 -10.79 -21.34
CA GLY A 116 -29.77 -11.63 -21.03
C GLY A 116 -29.84 -12.78 -20.53
#